data_d104cc754c2e56ef0c1b737364643205
#
_entry.id   d104cc754c2e56ef0c1b737364643205
#
_cell.length_a   1.000
_cell.length_b   1.000
_cell.length_c   1.000
_cell.angle_alpha   90.00
_cell.angle_beta   90.00
_cell.angle_gamma   90.00
#
_symmetry.space_group_name_H-M   'P 1'
#
loop_
_entity.id
_entity.type
_entity.pdbx_description
1 polymer ?
#
loop_
_entity_poly.entity_id
_entity_poly.type
_entity_poly.pdbx_seq_one_letter_code
_entity_poly.pdbx_strand_id
1 'polypeptide(L)'
;MGGFLGRKSKSKFDSNDPSENSTQKQYTNDNIDDIQKHDLYKKGIDQMANEKLEDAVRSFDLAIRIDPNYVDAWIKKGYAHFHLDEYTVALSSYDKALEIDLNNAEAWNLKGLSYYKIRNYDQAIRACEKAIDINPNDAMSWYNRACYLTLTGKVDDGMEALKRSIEIDISYAKKAVRDRDFDNARAEEGFRRIIEVVVLESIRQGYDYVGKIVWITGMGSEEVEDAMTRLSMKGLTLKREKKSFASKEEYYELTKDIAEKVGTAKRSGFFGKGKEVYAPLQQLRDISEIVNRAKDSVEKGDVNATLDNFDKLISPAKHGSAMIEQFFDEHRDLRLFQIRLKDKGQEYLNSHKPDLSKLLSDIDAKVRSGPVTKQAKD
;
A
#
# COMPACT_ATOMS: atom_id res chain seq x y z
N MET A 1 31.37 83.56 -29.19
CA MET A 1 30.56 83.62 -30.40
C MET A 1 29.87 82.27 -30.55
N GLY A 2 28.57 82.31 -30.59
CA GLY A 2 27.78 81.24 -31.13
C GLY A 2 27.54 80.02 -30.26
N GLY A 3 26.60 80.14 -29.31
CA GLY A 3 26.05 78.97 -28.61
C GLY A 3 24.96 78.27 -29.42
N PHE A 4 24.90 76.92 -29.32
CA PHE A 4 23.78 76.15 -29.83
C PHE A 4 23.10 75.45 -28.66
N LEU A 5 21.88 75.86 -28.35
CA LEU A 5 20.97 75.24 -27.40
C LEU A 5 20.30 74.05 -28.06
N GLY A 6 20.63 72.86 -27.60
CA GLY A 6 19.94 71.59 -27.96
C GLY A 6 18.67 71.39 -27.13
N ARG A 7 17.50 71.41 -27.73
CA ARG A 7 16.21 71.10 -27.15
C ARG A 7 16.13 69.59 -26.88
N LYS A 8 15.90 69.17 -25.61
CA LYS A 8 15.46 67.84 -25.23
C LYS A 8 13.97 67.75 -25.53
N SER A 9 13.62 66.87 -26.49
CA SER A 9 12.25 66.36 -26.67
C SER A 9 11.97 65.32 -25.65
N LYS A 10 11.04 65.57 -24.75
CA LYS A 10 10.39 64.52 -23.91
C LYS A 10 9.34 63.86 -24.77
N SER A 11 9.56 62.60 -25.17
CA SER A 11 8.50 61.75 -25.64
C SER A 11 7.82 61.13 -24.41
N LYS A 12 6.62 61.59 -24.10
CA LYS A 12 5.67 60.87 -23.28
C LYS A 12 5.19 59.65 -24.09
N PHE A 13 5.58 58.47 -23.66
CA PHE A 13 4.86 57.23 -23.99
C PHE A 13 3.82 57.04 -22.88
N ASP A 14 2.62 57.58 -23.09
CA ASP A 14 1.42 57.13 -22.38
C ASP A 14 0.81 56.01 -23.25
N SER A 15 1.16 54.75 -22.95
CA SER A 15 0.43 53.59 -23.40
C SER A 15 -0.30 53.00 -22.20
N ASN A 16 -1.38 53.62 -21.77
CA ASN A 16 -2.41 53.01 -20.99
C ASN A 16 -3.38 52.33 -21.99
N ASP A 17 -3.07 51.13 -22.43
CA ASP A 17 -4.03 50.28 -23.12
C ASP A 17 -4.88 49.58 -22.03
N PRO A 18 -6.20 49.83 -21.97
CA PRO A 18 -7.08 49.18 -20.98
C PRO A 18 -7.13 47.69 -21.13
N SER A 19 -6.71 47.11 -22.29
CA SER A 19 -6.67 45.69 -22.58
C SER A 19 -5.50 44.99 -21.89
N GLU A 20 -4.32 45.63 -21.75
CA GLU A 20 -3.17 45.05 -21.03
C GLU A 20 -3.41 44.98 -19.52
N ASN A 21 -4.11 45.96 -18.93
CA ASN A 21 -4.44 45.95 -17.50
C ASN A 21 -5.50 44.94 -17.13
N SER A 22 -6.43 44.60 -18.03
CA SER A 22 -7.44 43.58 -17.81
C SER A 22 -6.86 42.18 -17.90
N THR A 23 -5.98 41.90 -18.87
CA THR A 23 -5.30 40.61 -19.06
C THR A 23 -4.31 40.32 -17.88
N GLN A 24 -3.53 41.34 -17.47
CA GLN A 24 -2.59 41.18 -16.37
C GLN A 24 -3.28 40.98 -15.00
N LYS A 25 -4.46 41.62 -14.82
CA LYS A 25 -5.30 41.42 -13.62
C LYS A 25 -5.97 40.07 -13.62
N GLN A 26 -6.34 39.52 -14.77
CA GLN A 26 -6.91 38.20 -14.93
C GLN A 26 -5.85 37.11 -14.67
N TYR A 27 -4.64 37.22 -15.24
CA TYR A 27 -3.50 36.33 -14.96
C TYR A 27 -3.09 36.29 -13.49
N THR A 28 -3.21 37.39 -12.76
CA THR A 28 -2.89 37.44 -11.32
C THR A 28 -3.99 36.80 -10.46
N ASN A 29 -5.26 36.93 -10.83
CA ASN A 29 -6.38 36.28 -10.13
C ASN A 29 -6.38 34.79 -10.39
N ASP A 30 -6.20 34.33 -11.63
CA ASP A 30 -6.14 32.92 -11.98
C ASP A 30 -4.99 32.20 -11.24
N ASN A 31 -3.82 32.87 -11.05
CA ASN A 31 -2.73 32.32 -10.24
C ASN A 31 -3.05 32.27 -8.75
N ILE A 32 -3.79 33.24 -8.21
CA ILE A 32 -4.20 33.24 -6.79
C ILE A 32 -5.21 32.11 -6.54
N ASP A 33 -6.18 31.95 -7.42
CA ASP A 33 -7.20 30.91 -7.33
C ASP A 33 -6.57 29.50 -7.46
N ASP A 34 -5.59 29.34 -8.35
CA ASP A 34 -4.82 28.10 -8.49
C ASP A 34 -4.05 27.74 -7.21
N ILE A 35 -3.34 28.69 -6.62
CA ILE A 35 -2.62 28.48 -5.36
C ILE A 35 -3.62 28.12 -4.26
N GLN A 36 -4.72 28.87 -4.16
CA GLN A 36 -5.71 28.65 -3.10
C GLN A 36 -6.42 27.30 -3.22
N LYS A 37 -6.78 26.84 -4.43
CA LYS A 37 -7.41 25.52 -4.60
C LYS A 37 -6.45 24.39 -4.22
N HIS A 38 -5.16 24.51 -4.56
CA HIS A 38 -4.15 23.53 -4.19
C HIS A 38 -3.89 23.49 -2.68
N ASP A 39 -3.85 24.63 -2.01
CA ASP A 39 -3.70 24.71 -0.56
C ASP A 39 -4.89 24.07 0.17
N LEU A 40 -6.10 24.33 -0.32
CA LEU A 40 -7.31 23.70 0.21
C LEU A 40 -7.33 22.17 -0.02
N TYR A 41 -6.94 21.73 -1.21
CA TYR A 41 -6.80 20.31 -1.52
C TYR A 41 -5.79 19.64 -0.58
N LYS A 42 -4.59 20.22 -0.45
CA LYS A 42 -3.54 19.73 0.46
C LYS A 42 -4.02 19.68 1.91
N LYS A 43 -4.71 20.72 2.36
CA LYS A 43 -5.34 20.74 3.69
C LYS A 43 -6.33 19.61 3.86
N GLY A 44 -7.14 19.31 2.85
CA GLY A 44 -8.07 18.17 2.86
C GLY A 44 -7.33 16.83 2.99
N ILE A 45 -6.24 16.64 2.26
CA ILE A 45 -5.38 15.45 2.38
C ILE A 45 -4.80 15.31 3.80
N ASP A 46 -4.29 16.40 4.37
CA ASP A 46 -3.74 16.39 5.74
C ASP A 46 -4.84 16.07 6.78
N GLN A 47 -6.05 16.57 6.56
CA GLN A 47 -7.21 16.28 7.42
C GLN A 47 -7.64 14.80 7.30
N MET A 48 -7.63 14.21 6.10
CA MET A 48 -7.87 12.78 5.91
C MET A 48 -6.82 11.94 6.64
N ALA A 49 -5.55 12.29 6.51
CA ALA A 49 -4.45 11.60 7.20
C ALA A 49 -4.58 11.66 8.74
N ASN A 50 -5.25 12.69 9.26
CA ASN A 50 -5.57 12.85 10.68
C ASN A 50 -6.97 12.36 11.06
N GLU A 51 -7.64 11.58 10.19
CA GLU A 51 -8.99 11.01 10.38
C GLU A 51 -10.10 12.06 10.60
N LYS A 52 -9.87 13.30 10.20
CA LYS A 52 -10.87 14.38 10.24
C LYS A 52 -11.62 14.43 8.92
N LEU A 53 -12.40 13.38 8.65
CA LEU A 53 -13.00 13.16 7.33
C LEU A 53 -14.01 14.24 6.93
N GLU A 54 -14.85 14.71 7.88
CA GLU A 54 -15.82 15.77 7.61
C GLU A 54 -15.13 17.12 7.33
N ASP A 55 -14.02 17.41 8.02
CA ASP A 55 -13.21 18.59 7.73
C ASP A 55 -12.55 18.49 6.36
N ALA A 56 -12.07 17.30 5.99
CA ALA A 56 -11.50 17.04 4.67
C ALA A 56 -12.54 17.28 3.56
N VAL A 57 -13.76 16.77 3.73
CA VAL A 57 -14.87 17.03 2.80
C VAL A 57 -15.06 18.54 2.61
N ARG A 58 -15.12 19.31 3.73
CA ARG A 58 -15.24 20.77 3.64
C ARG A 58 -14.11 21.44 2.88
N SER A 59 -12.87 20.98 3.07
CA SER A 59 -11.72 21.52 2.38
C SER A 59 -11.73 21.18 0.88
N PHE A 60 -12.12 19.96 0.50
CA PHE A 60 -12.32 19.59 -0.90
C PHE A 60 -13.48 20.35 -1.54
N ASP A 61 -14.59 20.58 -0.83
CA ASP A 61 -15.69 21.38 -1.32
C ASP A 61 -15.27 22.83 -1.62
N LEU A 62 -14.42 23.41 -0.79
CA LEU A 62 -13.87 24.76 -1.05
C LEU A 62 -12.95 24.77 -2.27
N ALA A 63 -12.10 23.76 -2.44
CA ALA A 63 -11.25 23.63 -3.63
C ALA A 63 -12.09 23.49 -4.91
N ILE A 64 -13.14 22.65 -4.87
CA ILE A 64 -14.08 22.44 -5.99
C ILE A 64 -14.90 23.71 -6.29
N ARG A 65 -15.21 24.55 -5.31
CA ARG A 65 -15.89 25.83 -5.58
C ARG A 65 -15.00 26.81 -6.33
N ILE A 66 -13.71 26.76 -6.10
CA ILE A 66 -12.73 27.58 -6.86
C ILE A 66 -12.58 27.00 -8.27
N ASP A 67 -12.39 25.70 -8.39
CA ASP A 67 -12.25 25.02 -9.66
C ASP A 67 -13.20 23.80 -9.72
N PRO A 68 -14.38 23.95 -10.32
CA PRO A 68 -15.34 22.84 -10.47
C PRO A 68 -14.81 21.66 -11.29
N ASN A 69 -13.75 21.86 -12.08
CA ASN A 69 -13.11 20.83 -12.90
C ASN A 69 -11.91 20.19 -12.21
N TYR A 70 -11.71 20.41 -10.92
CA TYR A 70 -10.60 19.82 -10.18
C TYR A 70 -10.88 18.34 -9.87
N VAL A 71 -10.54 17.45 -10.80
CA VAL A 71 -10.81 16.01 -10.78
C VAL A 71 -10.33 15.38 -9.47
N ASP A 72 -9.07 15.66 -9.05
CA ASP A 72 -8.49 15.07 -7.84
C ASP A 72 -9.28 15.44 -6.59
N ALA A 73 -9.79 16.68 -6.51
CA ALA A 73 -10.59 17.10 -5.37
C ALA A 73 -11.93 16.36 -5.30
N TRP A 74 -12.57 16.11 -6.45
CA TRP A 74 -13.77 15.27 -6.53
C TRP A 74 -13.50 13.83 -6.09
N ILE A 75 -12.39 13.23 -6.56
CA ILE A 75 -11.99 11.87 -6.18
C ILE A 75 -11.74 11.78 -4.66
N LYS A 76 -10.95 12.71 -4.10
CA LYS A 76 -10.63 12.68 -2.67
C LYS A 76 -11.82 13.02 -1.78
N LYS A 77 -12.75 13.90 -2.24
CA LYS A 77 -14.05 14.10 -1.60
C LYS A 77 -14.86 12.80 -1.55
N GLY A 78 -14.97 12.10 -2.68
CA GLY A 78 -15.63 10.79 -2.75
C GLY A 78 -14.98 9.77 -1.83
N TYR A 79 -13.66 9.75 -1.77
CA TYR A 79 -12.90 8.87 -0.89
C TYR A 79 -13.15 9.19 0.60
N ALA A 80 -13.23 10.47 0.98
CA ALA A 80 -13.59 10.87 2.35
C ALA A 80 -15.01 10.40 2.71
N HIS A 81 -15.98 10.60 1.81
CA HIS A 81 -17.36 10.08 2.02
C HIS A 81 -17.40 8.54 2.09
N PHE A 82 -16.58 7.85 1.30
CA PHE A 82 -16.47 6.39 1.37
C PHE A 82 -16.02 5.92 2.77
N HIS A 83 -15.06 6.62 3.40
CA HIS A 83 -14.59 6.31 4.75
C HIS A 83 -15.53 6.78 5.87
N LEU A 84 -16.50 7.63 5.53
CA LEU A 84 -17.65 7.97 6.39
C LEU A 84 -18.82 6.98 6.23
N ASP A 85 -18.64 5.89 5.47
CA ASP A 85 -19.66 4.91 5.09
C ASP A 85 -20.82 5.51 4.26
N GLU A 86 -20.64 6.70 3.71
CA GLU A 86 -21.61 7.43 2.87
C GLU A 86 -21.43 7.07 1.38
N TYR A 87 -21.57 5.78 1.06
CA TYR A 87 -21.20 5.21 -0.25
C TYR A 87 -21.96 5.83 -1.42
N THR A 88 -23.23 6.20 -1.23
CA THR A 88 -24.02 6.84 -2.29
C THR A 88 -23.56 8.27 -2.60
N VAL A 89 -23.09 9.00 -1.59
CA VAL A 89 -22.50 10.33 -1.76
C VAL A 89 -21.12 10.23 -2.41
N ALA A 90 -20.33 9.20 -2.01
CA ALA A 90 -19.06 8.89 -2.65
C ALA A 90 -19.24 8.62 -4.15
N LEU A 91 -20.23 7.78 -4.52
CA LEU A 91 -20.57 7.51 -5.92
C LEU A 91 -20.86 8.79 -6.71
N SER A 92 -21.66 9.71 -6.14
CA SER A 92 -21.96 10.99 -6.79
C SER A 92 -20.71 11.84 -7.03
N SER A 93 -19.75 11.80 -6.10
CA SER A 93 -18.47 12.53 -6.24
C SER A 93 -17.58 11.90 -7.33
N TYR A 94 -17.53 10.56 -7.41
CA TYR A 94 -16.80 9.86 -8.48
C TYR A 94 -17.46 10.07 -9.84
N ASP A 95 -18.80 10.14 -9.89
CA ASP A 95 -19.50 10.47 -11.14
C ASP A 95 -19.09 11.87 -11.65
N LYS A 96 -18.98 12.85 -10.76
CA LYS A 96 -18.49 14.19 -11.11
C LYS A 96 -17.05 14.18 -11.61
N ALA A 97 -16.17 13.42 -10.96
CA ALA A 97 -14.79 13.24 -11.45
C ALA A 97 -14.76 12.62 -12.86
N LEU A 98 -15.62 11.61 -13.11
CA LEU A 98 -15.69 10.90 -14.39
C LEU A 98 -16.42 11.70 -15.48
N GLU A 99 -17.31 12.63 -15.13
CA GLU A 99 -17.89 13.59 -16.10
C GLU A 99 -16.80 14.52 -16.65
N ILE A 100 -15.76 14.83 -15.84
CA ILE A 100 -14.65 15.71 -16.24
C ILE A 100 -13.54 14.90 -16.94
N ASP A 101 -13.15 13.75 -16.35
CA ASP A 101 -12.14 12.84 -16.89
C ASP A 101 -12.64 11.40 -16.92
N LEU A 102 -13.23 11.01 -18.03
CA LEU A 102 -13.77 9.66 -18.22
C LEU A 102 -12.69 8.56 -18.21
N ASN A 103 -11.43 8.93 -18.48
CA ASN A 103 -10.30 8.01 -18.53
C ASN A 103 -9.56 7.90 -17.19
N ASN A 104 -10.17 8.28 -16.10
CA ASN A 104 -9.58 8.16 -14.78
C ASN A 104 -9.82 6.77 -14.17
N ALA A 105 -8.82 5.91 -14.26
CA ALA A 105 -8.90 4.54 -13.76
C ALA A 105 -9.08 4.48 -12.22
N GLU A 106 -8.48 5.42 -11.45
CA GLU A 106 -8.66 5.51 -9.98
C GLU A 106 -10.12 5.77 -9.64
N ALA A 107 -10.76 6.73 -10.30
CA ALA A 107 -12.16 7.06 -10.07
C ALA A 107 -13.08 5.87 -10.37
N TRP A 108 -12.84 5.14 -11.46
CA TRP A 108 -13.58 3.92 -11.77
C TRP A 108 -13.40 2.83 -10.72
N ASN A 109 -12.18 2.59 -10.23
CA ASN A 109 -11.90 1.62 -9.18
C ASN A 109 -12.62 1.97 -7.86
N LEU A 110 -12.53 3.22 -7.43
CA LEU A 110 -13.19 3.69 -6.20
C LEU A 110 -14.73 3.64 -6.32
N LYS A 111 -15.25 3.93 -7.51
CA LYS A 111 -16.67 3.75 -7.82
C LYS A 111 -17.08 2.29 -7.70
N GLY A 112 -16.28 1.37 -8.25
CA GLY A 112 -16.47 -0.08 -8.13
C GLY A 112 -16.49 -0.54 -6.68
N LEU A 113 -15.54 -0.06 -5.87
CA LEU A 113 -15.46 -0.36 -4.45
C LEU A 113 -16.69 0.16 -3.66
N SER A 114 -17.21 1.34 -4.03
CA SER A 114 -18.43 1.89 -3.42
C SER A 114 -19.66 1.06 -3.77
N TYR A 115 -19.78 0.60 -5.02
CA TYR A 115 -20.84 -0.33 -5.43
C TYR A 115 -20.74 -1.67 -4.68
N TYR A 116 -19.53 -2.20 -4.48
CA TYR A 116 -19.31 -3.41 -3.67
C TYR A 116 -19.82 -3.23 -2.23
N LYS A 117 -19.54 -2.09 -1.59
CA LYS A 117 -19.99 -1.81 -0.22
C LYS A 117 -21.52 -1.79 -0.08
N ILE A 118 -22.23 -1.32 -1.09
CA ILE A 118 -23.71 -1.38 -1.12
C ILE A 118 -24.25 -2.67 -1.76
N ARG A 119 -23.38 -3.68 -1.98
CA ARG A 119 -23.68 -4.98 -2.56
C ARG A 119 -24.27 -4.95 -3.98
N ASN A 120 -24.01 -3.89 -4.73
CA ASN A 120 -24.37 -3.80 -6.14
C ASN A 120 -23.22 -4.35 -7.00
N TYR A 121 -23.03 -5.67 -6.95
CA TYR A 121 -21.89 -6.33 -7.57
C TYR A 121 -21.84 -6.20 -9.09
N ASP A 122 -22.99 -6.15 -9.76
CA ASP A 122 -23.04 -5.96 -11.22
C ASP A 122 -22.46 -4.59 -11.63
N GLN A 123 -22.79 -3.54 -10.91
CA GLN A 123 -22.20 -2.21 -11.17
C GLN A 123 -20.73 -2.16 -10.75
N ALA A 124 -20.36 -2.84 -9.68
CA ALA A 124 -18.97 -2.97 -9.25
C ALA A 124 -18.10 -3.64 -10.32
N ILE A 125 -18.58 -4.74 -10.93
CA ILE A 125 -17.91 -5.44 -12.04
C ILE A 125 -17.70 -4.49 -13.22
N ARG A 126 -18.78 -3.80 -13.66
CA ARG A 126 -18.70 -2.86 -14.80
C ARG A 126 -17.71 -1.73 -14.55
N ALA A 127 -17.65 -1.21 -13.32
CA ALA A 127 -16.70 -0.16 -12.97
C ALA A 127 -15.25 -0.68 -13.02
N CYS A 128 -14.99 -1.90 -12.52
CA CYS A 128 -13.67 -2.52 -12.65
C CYS A 128 -13.30 -2.79 -14.12
N GLU A 129 -14.25 -3.21 -14.95
CA GLU A 129 -14.01 -3.41 -16.38
C GLU A 129 -13.58 -2.11 -17.06
N LYS A 130 -14.21 -0.98 -16.72
CA LYS A 130 -13.78 0.34 -17.21
C LYS A 130 -12.37 0.71 -16.75
N ALA A 131 -12.04 0.45 -15.47
CA ALA A 131 -10.69 0.68 -14.97
C ALA A 131 -9.65 -0.19 -15.69
N ILE A 132 -9.97 -1.46 -15.96
CA ILE A 132 -9.12 -2.40 -16.71
C ILE A 132 -8.96 -1.98 -18.17
N ASP A 133 -10.02 -1.52 -18.83
CA ASP A 133 -9.97 -0.99 -20.21
C ASP A 133 -8.97 0.17 -20.32
N ILE A 134 -8.92 1.03 -19.28
CA ILE A 134 -8.01 2.18 -19.22
C ILE A 134 -6.59 1.74 -18.87
N ASN A 135 -6.45 0.90 -17.85
CA ASN A 135 -5.16 0.36 -17.41
C ASN A 135 -5.20 -1.17 -17.25
N PRO A 136 -4.89 -1.93 -18.31
CA PRO A 136 -4.91 -3.40 -18.28
C PRO A 136 -3.87 -4.04 -17.34
N ASN A 137 -2.90 -3.25 -16.87
CA ASN A 137 -1.85 -3.70 -15.96
C ASN A 137 -2.10 -3.28 -14.48
N ASP A 138 -3.30 -2.85 -14.15
CA ASP A 138 -3.68 -2.59 -12.76
C ASP A 138 -4.14 -3.88 -12.08
N ALA A 139 -3.24 -4.49 -11.29
CA ALA A 139 -3.52 -5.71 -10.56
C ALA A 139 -4.71 -5.57 -9.59
N MET A 140 -4.92 -4.38 -9.02
CA MET A 140 -6.02 -4.11 -8.10
C MET A 140 -7.38 -4.18 -8.79
N SER A 141 -7.52 -3.63 -9.98
CA SER A 141 -8.76 -3.70 -10.76
C SER A 141 -9.13 -5.14 -11.10
N TRP A 142 -8.15 -5.94 -11.52
CA TRP A 142 -8.33 -7.37 -11.79
C TRP A 142 -8.74 -8.13 -10.53
N TYR A 143 -8.10 -7.83 -9.39
CA TYR A 143 -8.43 -8.45 -8.10
C TYR A 143 -9.85 -8.12 -7.66
N ASN A 144 -10.22 -6.85 -7.69
CA ASN A 144 -11.56 -6.41 -7.31
C ASN A 144 -12.62 -7.06 -8.21
N ARG A 145 -12.37 -7.11 -9.52
CA ARG A 145 -13.24 -7.82 -10.47
C ARG A 145 -13.39 -9.29 -10.10
N ALA A 146 -12.30 -9.95 -9.72
CA ALA A 146 -12.32 -11.35 -9.28
C ALA A 146 -13.20 -11.56 -8.05
N CYS A 147 -13.06 -10.72 -7.02
CA CYS A 147 -13.91 -10.76 -5.82
C CYS A 147 -15.40 -10.64 -6.20
N TYR A 148 -15.74 -9.65 -7.01
CA TYR A 148 -17.15 -9.36 -7.34
C TYR A 148 -17.77 -10.46 -8.21
N LEU A 149 -17.01 -11.03 -9.16
CA LEU A 149 -17.46 -12.16 -9.95
C LEU A 149 -17.70 -13.39 -9.08
N THR A 150 -16.79 -13.69 -8.15
CA THR A 150 -16.92 -14.84 -7.23
C THR A 150 -18.14 -14.68 -6.33
N LEU A 151 -18.39 -13.48 -5.79
CA LEU A 151 -19.56 -13.17 -4.97
C LEU A 151 -20.89 -13.28 -5.74
N THR A 152 -20.87 -13.10 -7.07
CA THR A 152 -22.06 -13.28 -7.93
C THR A 152 -22.22 -14.72 -8.43
N GLY A 153 -21.38 -15.66 -7.99
CA GLY A 153 -21.40 -17.06 -8.41
C GLY A 153 -20.74 -17.33 -9.76
N LYS A 154 -20.13 -16.32 -10.39
CA LYS A 154 -19.36 -16.47 -11.65
C LYS A 154 -17.92 -16.88 -11.30
N VAL A 155 -17.76 -18.05 -10.67
CA VAL A 155 -16.50 -18.45 -10.06
C VAL A 155 -15.39 -18.64 -11.09
N ASP A 156 -15.67 -19.25 -12.24
CA ASP A 156 -14.67 -19.48 -13.28
C ASP A 156 -14.10 -18.15 -13.82
N ASP A 157 -14.97 -17.20 -14.15
CA ASP A 157 -14.56 -15.86 -14.60
C ASP A 157 -13.78 -15.11 -13.48
N GLY A 158 -14.19 -15.31 -12.22
CA GLY A 158 -13.50 -14.79 -11.03
C GLY A 158 -12.09 -15.34 -10.90
N MET A 159 -11.91 -16.64 -11.11
CA MET A 159 -10.60 -17.29 -11.07
C MET A 159 -9.67 -16.84 -12.21
N GLU A 160 -10.21 -16.62 -13.42
CA GLU A 160 -9.41 -16.07 -14.52
C GLU A 160 -8.96 -14.64 -14.24
N ALA A 161 -9.87 -13.81 -13.70
CA ALA A 161 -9.52 -12.44 -13.29
C ALA A 161 -8.48 -12.44 -12.14
N LEU A 162 -8.62 -13.33 -11.15
CA LEU A 162 -7.67 -13.46 -10.06
C LEU A 162 -6.29 -13.91 -10.56
N LYS A 163 -6.25 -14.88 -11.46
CA LYS A 163 -5.01 -15.31 -12.11
C LYS A 163 -4.32 -14.13 -12.80
N ARG A 164 -5.06 -13.31 -13.54
CA ARG A 164 -4.50 -12.13 -14.19
C ARG A 164 -3.95 -11.12 -13.22
N SER A 165 -4.63 -10.86 -12.10
CA SER A 165 -4.13 -10.02 -11.01
C SER A 165 -2.79 -10.53 -10.46
N ILE A 166 -2.70 -11.84 -10.20
CA ILE A 166 -1.50 -12.50 -9.67
C ILE A 166 -0.33 -12.49 -10.66
N GLU A 167 -0.60 -12.62 -11.96
CA GLU A 167 0.42 -12.50 -13.01
C GLU A 167 1.04 -11.11 -13.03
N ILE A 168 0.27 -10.07 -12.73
CA ILE A 168 0.75 -8.69 -12.66
C ILE A 168 1.48 -8.44 -11.34
N ASP A 169 0.89 -8.86 -10.22
CA ASP A 169 1.46 -8.72 -8.88
C ASP A 169 1.14 -9.94 -8.01
N ILE A 170 2.18 -10.76 -7.75
CA ILE A 170 2.09 -11.99 -6.96
C ILE A 170 1.57 -11.77 -5.52
N SER A 171 1.66 -10.55 -4.99
CA SER A 171 1.17 -10.23 -3.65
C SER A 171 -0.33 -10.46 -3.50
N TYR A 172 -1.09 -10.33 -4.59
CA TYR A 172 -2.54 -10.61 -4.60
C TYR A 172 -2.89 -12.08 -4.36
N ALA A 173 -1.97 -13.02 -4.63
CA ALA A 173 -2.17 -14.41 -4.25
C ALA A 173 -2.29 -14.56 -2.72
N LYS A 174 -1.38 -13.90 -1.97
CA LYS A 174 -1.43 -13.89 -0.50
C LYS A 174 -2.67 -13.17 0.04
N LYS A 175 -3.12 -12.13 -0.64
CA LYS A 175 -4.35 -11.43 -0.27
C LYS A 175 -5.56 -12.33 -0.49
N ALA A 176 -5.65 -13.00 -1.64
CA ALA A 176 -6.78 -13.86 -2.01
C ALA A 176 -7.01 -15.01 -1.02
N VAL A 177 -5.94 -15.67 -0.56
CA VAL A 177 -6.08 -16.81 0.37
C VAL A 177 -6.65 -16.43 1.75
N ARG A 178 -6.64 -15.15 2.09
CA ARG A 178 -7.21 -14.61 3.34
C ARG A 178 -8.57 -13.95 3.14
N ASP A 179 -8.92 -13.64 1.90
CA ASP A 179 -10.11 -12.87 1.57
C ASP A 179 -11.34 -13.77 1.53
N ARG A 180 -12.35 -13.44 2.33
CA ARG A 180 -13.62 -14.18 2.42
C ARG A 180 -14.46 -14.08 1.16
N ASP A 181 -14.20 -13.10 0.30
CA ASP A 181 -14.90 -12.97 -0.98
C ASP A 181 -14.66 -14.19 -1.89
N PHE A 182 -13.59 -14.97 -1.60
CA PHE A 182 -13.27 -16.22 -2.30
C PHE A 182 -13.72 -17.50 -1.57
N ASP A 183 -14.45 -17.40 -0.46
CA ASP A 183 -14.86 -18.59 0.28
C ASP A 183 -15.63 -19.59 -0.59
N ASN A 184 -16.45 -19.12 -1.52
CA ASN A 184 -17.18 -19.95 -2.48
C ASN A 184 -16.26 -20.62 -3.52
N ALA A 185 -15.06 -20.09 -3.73
CA ALA A 185 -14.11 -20.61 -4.72
C ALA A 185 -13.05 -21.53 -4.11
N ARG A 186 -12.93 -21.63 -2.78
CA ARG A 186 -11.87 -22.39 -2.10
C ARG A 186 -11.83 -23.88 -2.49
N ALA A 187 -12.98 -24.47 -2.78
CA ALA A 187 -13.08 -25.85 -3.23
C ALA A 187 -12.71 -26.06 -4.71
N GLU A 188 -12.63 -24.97 -5.48
CA GLU A 188 -12.35 -25.05 -6.91
C GLU A 188 -10.86 -25.32 -7.18
N GLU A 189 -10.60 -26.08 -8.23
CA GLU A 189 -9.24 -26.44 -8.64
C GLU A 189 -8.40 -25.20 -8.97
N GLY A 190 -9.03 -24.15 -9.54
CA GLY A 190 -8.37 -22.86 -9.82
C GLY A 190 -7.82 -22.22 -8.56
N PHE A 191 -8.61 -22.18 -7.48
CA PHE A 191 -8.18 -21.59 -6.20
C PHE A 191 -7.14 -22.45 -5.50
N ARG A 192 -7.30 -23.79 -5.54
CA ARG A 192 -6.29 -24.71 -5.01
C ARG A 192 -4.92 -24.52 -5.65
N ARG A 193 -4.85 -24.24 -6.95
CA ARG A 193 -3.59 -23.89 -7.64
C ARG A 193 -3.00 -22.59 -7.14
N ILE A 194 -3.82 -21.60 -6.81
CA ILE A 194 -3.34 -20.35 -6.21
C ILE A 194 -2.72 -20.59 -4.84
N ILE A 195 -3.36 -21.42 -4.00
CA ILE A 195 -2.79 -21.86 -2.71
C ILE A 195 -1.44 -22.55 -2.93
N GLU A 196 -1.35 -23.47 -3.89
CA GLU A 196 -0.08 -24.13 -4.23
C GLU A 196 1.02 -23.13 -4.65
N VAL A 197 0.67 -22.11 -5.46
CA VAL A 197 1.62 -21.05 -5.85
C VAL A 197 2.11 -20.28 -4.64
N VAL A 198 1.21 -19.91 -3.71
CA VAL A 198 1.57 -19.21 -2.47
C VAL A 198 2.48 -20.05 -1.58
N VAL A 199 2.17 -21.34 -1.43
CA VAL A 199 2.99 -22.28 -0.66
C VAL A 199 4.35 -22.49 -1.31
N LEU A 200 4.40 -22.70 -2.62
CA LEU A 200 5.64 -22.88 -3.36
C LEU A 200 6.55 -21.65 -3.26
N GLU A 201 5.97 -20.45 -3.41
CA GLU A 201 6.69 -19.20 -3.25
C GLU A 201 7.19 -19.01 -1.82
N SER A 202 6.40 -19.41 -0.83
CA SER A 202 6.84 -19.38 0.57
C SER A 202 8.02 -20.30 0.82
N ILE A 203 8.01 -21.53 0.27
CA ILE A 203 9.14 -22.46 0.35
C ILE A 203 10.37 -21.88 -0.37
N ARG A 204 10.18 -21.25 -1.52
CA ARG A 204 11.25 -20.54 -2.25
C ARG A 204 11.92 -19.46 -1.41
N GLN A 205 11.14 -18.75 -0.62
CA GLN A 205 11.61 -17.71 0.31
C GLN A 205 12.23 -18.26 1.61
N GLY A 206 12.23 -19.58 1.80
CA GLY A 206 12.85 -20.25 2.96
C GLY A 206 11.88 -20.54 4.11
N TYR A 207 10.57 -20.39 3.91
CA TYR A 207 9.54 -20.84 4.83
C TYR A 207 9.24 -22.32 4.52
N ASP A 208 9.93 -23.23 5.17
CA ASP A 208 10.08 -24.63 4.78
C ASP A 208 9.26 -25.62 5.60
N TYR A 209 8.48 -25.18 6.56
CA TYR A 209 7.56 -26.02 7.32
C TYR A 209 6.18 -25.38 7.52
N VAL A 210 5.16 -26.22 7.76
CA VAL A 210 3.75 -25.83 7.81
C VAL A 210 3.53 -24.60 8.70
N GLY A 211 4.02 -24.61 9.95
CA GLY A 211 3.81 -23.52 10.89
C GLY A 211 4.35 -22.16 10.41
N LYS A 212 5.49 -22.16 9.69
CA LYS A 212 6.02 -20.92 9.10
C LYS A 212 5.15 -20.41 7.95
N ILE A 213 4.66 -21.35 7.09
CA ILE A 213 3.83 -20.96 5.95
C ILE A 213 2.46 -20.46 6.44
N VAL A 214 1.84 -21.16 7.39
CA VAL A 214 0.61 -20.71 8.07
C VAL A 214 0.78 -19.30 8.61
N TRP A 215 1.87 -19.08 9.28
CA TRP A 215 2.16 -17.76 9.88
C TRP A 215 2.33 -16.66 8.83
N ILE A 216 3.13 -16.86 7.77
CA ILE A 216 3.40 -15.81 6.76
C ILE A 216 2.21 -15.58 5.82
N THR A 217 1.40 -16.61 5.58
CA THR A 217 0.29 -16.55 4.65
C THR A 217 -1.05 -16.27 5.34
N GLY A 218 -1.19 -16.64 6.62
CA GLY A 218 -2.46 -16.60 7.36
C GLY A 218 -3.47 -17.65 6.93
N MET A 219 -3.06 -18.65 6.13
CA MET A 219 -3.89 -19.81 5.76
C MET A 219 -4.08 -20.77 6.92
N GLY A 220 -5.07 -21.65 6.83
CA GLY A 220 -5.24 -22.77 7.77
C GLY A 220 -4.12 -23.82 7.65
N SER A 221 -3.78 -24.50 8.75
CA SER A 221 -2.78 -25.58 8.73
C SER A 221 -3.14 -26.69 7.76
N GLU A 222 -4.39 -27.13 7.77
CA GLU A 222 -4.90 -28.20 6.90
C GLU A 222 -4.78 -27.82 5.42
N GLU A 223 -5.10 -26.58 5.08
CA GLU A 223 -5.01 -26.03 3.72
C GLU A 223 -3.56 -26.01 3.22
N VAL A 224 -2.61 -25.64 4.09
CA VAL A 224 -1.17 -25.64 3.79
C VAL A 224 -0.65 -27.07 3.64
N GLU A 225 -1.00 -27.98 4.54
CA GLU A 225 -0.59 -29.39 4.51
C GLU A 225 -1.08 -30.11 3.25
N ASP A 226 -2.33 -29.86 2.87
CA ASP A 226 -2.92 -30.40 1.65
C ASP A 226 -2.19 -29.87 0.40
N ALA A 227 -1.90 -28.56 0.34
CA ALA A 227 -1.14 -27.98 -0.75
C ALA A 227 0.30 -28.53 -0.81
N MET A 228 0.98 -28.70 0.32
CA MET A 228 2.31 -29.29 0.39
C MET A 228 2.31 -30.75 -0.09
N THR A 229 1.28 -31.50 0.27
CA THR A 229 1.10 -32.89 -0.17
C THR A 229 0.91 -32.94 -1.69
N ARG A 230 0.04 -32.09 -2.26
CA ARG A 230 -0.16 -32.01 -3.71
C ARG A 230 1.12 -31.60 -4.45
N LEU A 231 1.85 -30.62 -3.93
CA LEU A 231 3.13 -30.18 -4.51
C LEU A 231 4.18 -31.31 -4.49
N SER A 232 4.21 -32.11 -3.43
CA SER A 232 5.08 -33.28 -3.34
C SER A 232 4.69 -34.38 -4.33
N MET A 233 3.39 -34.64 -4.49
CA MET A 233 2.89 -35.60 -5.49
C MET A 233 3.19 -35.15 -6.92
N LYS A 234 3.20 -33.83 -7.17
CA LYS A 234 3.60 -33.25 -8.46
C LYS A 234 5.13 -33.25 -8.66
N GLY A 235 5.92 -33.71 -7.69
CA GLY A 235 7.37 -33.72 -7.75
C GLY A 235 8.01 -32.32 -7.71
N LEU A 236 7.29 -31.33 -7.20
CA LEU A 236 7.78 -29.95 -7.11
C LEU A 236 8.50 -29.68 -5.79
N THR A 237 8.15 -30.40 -4.75
CA THR A 237 8.78 -30.33 -3.43
C THR A 237 9.18 -31.70 -2.91
N LEU A 238 10.15 -31.74 -2.01
CA LEU A 238 10.61 -32.92 -1.30
C LEU A 238 10.36 -32.73 0.20
N LYS A 239 9.65 -33.67 0.80
CA LYS A 239 9.49 -33.74 2.26
C LYS A 239 10.77 -34.28 2.88
N ARG A 240 11.29 -33.61 3.90
CA ARG A 240 12.48 -33.98 4.66
C ARG A 240 12.18 -34.02 6.14
N GLU A 241 12.93 -34.82 6.88
CA GLU A 241 12.87 -34.86 8.34
C GLU A 241 14.18 -34.33 8.93
N LYS A 242 14.06 -33.44 9.89
CA LYS A 242 15.18 -33.01 10.71
C LYS A 242 15.00 -33.57 12.10
N LYS A 243 15.91 -34.42 12.53
CA LYS A 243 15.95 -34.93 13.89
C LYS A 243 16.68 -33.92 14.77
N SER A 244 16.02 -33.37 15.77
CA SER A 244 16.63 -32.65 16.88
C SER A 244 16.60 -33.52 18.12
N PHE A 245 17.39 -33.18 19.14
CA PHE A 245 17.52 -33.99 20.38
C PHE A 245 16.18 -34.20 21.12
N ALA A 246 15.18 -33.32 20.85
CA ALA A 246 13.89 -33.31 21.51
C ALA A 246 12.67 -33.46 20.58
N SER A 247 12.83 -33.38 19.25
CA SER A 247 11.71 -33.41 18.31
C SER A 247 12.12 -33.87 16.92
N LYS A 248 11.15 -34.45 16.19
CA LYS A 248 11.19 -34.65 14.76
C LYS A 248 10.47 -33.48 14.11
N GLU A 249 11.16 -32.70 13.30
CA GLU A 249 10.55 -31.64 12.51
C GLU A 249 10.52 -32.03 11.03
N GLU A 250 9.36 -31.98 10.43
CA GLU A 250 9.19 -32.15 8.99
C GLU A 250 9.33 -30.79 8.30
N TYR A 251 10.13 -30.76 7.26
CA TYR A 251 10.29 -29.58 6.43
C TYR A 251 10.24 -29.94 4.95
N TYR A 252 10.03 -28.95 4.11
CA TYR A 252 9.88 -29.13 2.68
C TYR A 252 10.91 -28.27 1.93
N GLU A 253 11.47 -28.84 0.88
CA GLU A 253 12.39 -28.13 0.00
C GLU A 253 11.97 -28.31 -1.46
N LEU A 254 12.30 -27.33 -2.32
CA LEU A 254 12.09 -27.44 -3.75
C LEU A 254 12.95 -28.57 -4.32
N THR A 255 12.41 -29.32 -5.31
CA THR A 255 13.24 -30.25 -6.09
C THR A 255 14.33 -29.49 -6.85
N LYS A 256 15.44 -30.13 -7.18
CA LYS A 256 16.59 -29.48 -7.87
C LYS A 256 16.16 -28.77 -9.15
N ASP A 257 15.35 -29.44 -9.97
CA ASP A 257 14.89 -28.90 -11.25
C ASP A 257 14.05 -27.62 -11.07
N ILE A 258 13.25 -27.57 -10.01
CA ILE A 258 12.44 -26.37 -9.70
C ILE A 258 13.33 -25.28 -9.09
N ALA A 259 14.21 -25.65 -8.17
CA ALA A 259 15.16 -24.71 -7.55
C ALA A 259 16.04 -24.01 -8.59
N GLU A 260 16.48 -24.73 -9.63
CA GLU A 260 17.26 -24.16 -10.74
C GLU A 260 16.41 -23.23 -11.63
N LYS A 261 15.17 -23.59 -11.91
CA LYS A 261 14.26 -22.79 -12.76
C LYS A 261 13.77 -21.50 -12.11
N VAL A 262 13.47 -21.51 -10.81
CA VAL A 262 12.89 -20.38 -10.09
C VAL A 262 13.90 -19.57 -9.29
N GLY A 263 15.16 -20.00 -9.24
CA GLY A 263 16.22 -19.38 -8.45
C GLY A 263 15.88 -19.43 -6.96
N THR A 264 16.44 -20.40 -6.23
CA THR A 264 16.33 -20.40 -4.77
C THR A 264 17.31 -19.43 -4.17
N ALA A 265 16.92 -18.75 -3.09
CA ALA A 265 17.89 -18.18 -2.16
C ALA A 265 18.79 -19.35 -1.72
N LYS A 266 20.08 -19.32 -2.09
CA LYS A 266 21.03 -20.40 -1.78
C LYS A 266 21.03 -20.64 -0.28
N ARG A 267 20.65 -21.85 0.14
CA ARG A 267 20.92 -22.30 1.51
C ARG A 267 22.44 -22.33 1.68
N SER A 268 23.00 -21.40 2.42
CA SER A 268 24.34 -21.57 2.95
C SER A 268 24.27 -22.65 4.03
N GLY A 269 24.99 -23.74 3.82
CA GLY A 269 24.99 -24.85 4.74
C GLY A 269 25.39 -24.42 6.16
N PHE A 270 24.81 -25.04 7.15
CA PHE A 270 24.99 -24.78 8.60
C PHE A 270 26.46 -24.89 9.07
N PHE A 271 27.39 -25.27 8.22
CA PHE A 271 28.83 -25.45 8.50
C PHE A 271 29.78 -24.70 7.53
N GLY A 272 29.28 -23.78 6.72
CA GLY A 272 30.14 -22.93 5.88
C GLY A 272 30.62 -21.70 6.65
N LYS A 273 31.91 -21.43 6.63
CA LYS A 273 32.53 -20.19 7.11
C LYS A 273 32.03 -19.00 6.26
N GLY A 274 30.89 -18.44 6.63
CA GLY A 274 30.30 -17.27 6.02
C GLY A 274 28.87 -17.15 6.56
N LYS A 275 28.62 -16.13 7.37
CA LYS A 275 27.31 -15.81 7.93
C LYS A 275 26.33 -15.35 6.85
N GLU A 276 25.84 -16.21 5.98
CA GLU A 276 24.60 -15.92 5.26
C GLU A 276 23.43 -16.36 6.15
N VAL A 277 22.90 -15.38 6.85
CA VAL A 277 21.69 -15.51 7.63
C VAL A 277 20.52 -15.69 6.66
N TYR A 278 19.55 -16.56 7.00
CA TYR A 278 18.28 -16.67 6.30
C TYR A 278 17.71 -15.30 5.92
N ALA A 279 17.33 -15.10 4.66
CA ALA A 279 16.80 -13.82 4.20
C ALA A 279 15.68 -13.26 5.11
N PRO A 280 14.71 -14.05 5.64
CA PRO A 280 13.75 -13.57 6.62
C PRO A 280 14.38 -13.23 7.99
N LEU A 281 15.35 -13.99 8.45
CA LEU A 281 16.08 -13.67 9.70
C LEU A 281 17.00 -12.47 9.50
N GLN A 282 17.55 -12.30 8.30
CA GLN A 282 18.29 -11.10 7.95
C GLN A 282 17.37 -9.89 7.91
N GLN A 283 16.20 -9.99 7.28
CA GLN A 283 15.19 -8.92 7.28
C GLN A 283 14.73 -8.55 8.69
N LEU A 284 14.49 -9.54 9.56
CA LEU A 284 14.15 -9.30 10.96
C LEU A 284 15.30 -8.62 11.72
N ARG A 285 16.54 -8.99 11.44
CA ARG A 285 17.72 -8.31 12.01
C ARG A 285 17.84 -6.89 11.47
N ASP A 286 17.66 -6.70 10.17
CA ASP A 286 17.73 -5.39 9.53
C ASP A 286 16.64 -4.46 10.11
N ILE A 287 15.42 -4.97 10.32
CA ILE A 287 14.34 -4.25 10.98
C ILE A 287 14.71 -3.93 12.43
N SER A 288 15.20 -4.91 13.20
CA SER A 288 15.63 -4.70 14.58
C SER A 288 16.77 -3.66 14.67
N GLU A 289 17.72 -3.67 13.73
CA GLU A 289 18.75 -2.65 13.65
C GLU A 289 18.21 -1.27 13.33
N ILE A 290 17.22 -1.17 12.42
CA ILE A 290 16.56 0.10 12.11
C ILE A 290 15.76 0.59 13.31
N VAL A 291 15.02 -0.28 13.99
CA VAL A 291 14.29 0.05 15.22
C VAL A 291 15.26 0.56 16.32
N ASN A 292 16.39 -0.10 16.50
CA ASN A 292 17.40 0.35 17.48
C ASN A 292 17.99 1.72 17.11
N ARG A 293 18.28 1.96 15.82
CA ARG A 293 18.73 3.27 15.34
C ARG A 293 17.64 4.34 15.50
N ALA A 294 16.37 3.98 15.30
CA ALA A 294 15.25 4.89 15.55
C ALA A 294 15.14 5.25 17.04
N LYS A 295 15.26 4.27 17.96
CA LYS A 295 15.29 4.50 19.40
C LYS A 295 16.43 5.46 19.79
N ASP A 296 17.63 5.19 19.30
CA ASP A 296 18.82 6.01 19.59
C ASP A 296 18.65 7.45 19.08
N SER A 297 18.06 7.63 17.88
CA SER A 297 17.77 8.96 17.33
C SER A 297 16.69 9.71 18.14
N VAL A 298 15.65 9.01 18.61
CA VAL A 298 14.63 9.57 19.52
C VAL A 298 15.26 9.98 20.85
N GLU A 299 16.12 9.15 21.43
CA GLU A 299 16.80 9.46 22.68
C GLU A 299 17.73 10.66 22.57
N LYS A 300 18.45 10.78 21.45
CA LYS A 300 19.32 11.94 21.16
C LYS A 300 18.55 13.20 20.79
N GLY A 301 17.26 13.07 20.49
CA GLY A 301 16.43 14.19 20.03
C GLY A 301 16.76 14.63 18.61
N ASP A 302 17.27 13.73 17.76
CA ASP A 302 17.60 14.03 16.36
C ASP A 302 16.37 13.76 15.48
N VAL A 303 15.67 14.85 15.12
CA VAL A 303 14.44 14.80 14.31
C VAL A 303 14.71 14.20 12.93
N ASN A 304 15.80 14.61 12.26
CA ASN A 304 16.09 14.17 10.90
C ASN A 304 16.45 12.70 10.85
N ALA A 305 17.30 12.24 11.77
CA ALA A 305 17.64 10.83 11.89
C ALA A 305 16.42 9.97 12.28
N THR A 306 15.53 10.50 13.11
CA THR A 306 14.29 9.82 13.51
C THR A 306 13.36 9.67 12.30
N LEU A 307 13.16 10.72 11.52
CA LEU A 307 12.36 10.68 10.29
C LEU A 307 12.93 9.72 9.25
N ASP A 308 14.25 9.74 9.03
CA ASP A 308 14.92 8.82 8.09
C ASP A 308 14.76 7.35 8.51
N ASN A 309 14.87 7.06 9.80
CA ASN A 309 14.63 5.71 10.30
C ASN A 309 13.15 5.30 10.22
N PHE A 310 12.21 6.23 10.43
CA PHE A 310 10.78 5.96 10.24
C PHE A 310 10.43 5.74 8.77
N ASP A 311 11.00 6.51 7.85
CA ASP A 311 10.86 6.27 6.41
C ASP A 311 11.35 4.87 6.01
N LYS A 312 12.44 4.39 6.60
CA LYS A 312 12.96 3.03 6.38
C LYS A 312 12.06 1.95 6.98
N LEU A 313 11.40 2.21 8.10
CA LEU A 313 10.46 1.27 8.72
C LEU A 313 9.11 1.22 7.99
N ILE A 314 8.65 2.34 7.43
CA ILE A 314 7.32 2.50 6.84
C ILE A 314 7.31 2.23 5.33
N SER A 315 8.43 2.43 4.62
CA SER A 315 8.50 2.30 3.16
C SER A 315 8.55 0.84 2.69
N PRO A 316 7.57 0.34 1.94
CA PRO A 316 7.51 -1.06 1.50
C PRO A 316 8.65 -1.46 0.55
N ALA A 317 9.27 -0.49 -0.10
CA ALA A 317 10.07 -0.76 -1.30
C ALA A 317 11.51 -1.21 -1.04
N LYS A 318 12.05 -1.14 0.18
CA LYS A 318 13.49 -1.32 0.37
C LYS A 318 13.96 -2.31 1.45
N HIS A 319 13.21 -2.62 2.51
CA HIS A 319 13.77 -3.36 3.65
C HIS A 319 12.80 -4.28 4.42
N GLY A 320 11.87 -4.97 3.76
CA GLY A 320 11.00 -5.91 4.48
C GLY A 320 9.92 -5.25 5.35
N SER A 321 9.63 -3.97 5.12
CA SER A 321 8.56 -3.24 5.81
C SER A 321 7.16 -3.78 5.49
N ALA A 322 6.99 -4.52 4.38
CA ALA A 322 5.80 -5.36 4.17
C ALA A 322 5.56 -6.35 5.33
N MET A 323 6.61 -6.75 6.04
CA MET A 323 6.45 -7.50 7.29
C MET A 323 5.86 -6.64 8.40
N ILE A 324 6.24 -5.37 8.53
CA ILE A 324 5.66 -4.46 9.52
C ILE A 324 4.17 -4.25 9.24
N GLU A 325 3.78 -4.02 7.98
CA GLU A 325 2.36 -3.90 7.60
C GLU A 325 1.52 -5.14 7.91
N GLN A 326 2.13 -6.33 7.82
CA GLN A 326 1.45 -7.59 8.15
C GLN A 326 1.38 -7.88 9.66
N PHE A 327 2.26 -7.30 10.46
CA PHE A 327 2.45 -7.68 11.85
C PHE A 327 1.88 -6.68 12.85
N PHE A 328 1.65 -5.41 12.46
CA PHE A 328 1.51 -4.36 13.46
C PHE A 328 0.37 -3.40 13.18
N ASP A 329 -0.59 -3.38 14.08
CA ASP A 329 -1.47 -2.22 14.28
C ASP A 329 -0.62 -0.95 14.56
N GLU A 330 0.57 -1.13 15.15
CA GLU A 330 1.55 -0.08 15.43
C GLU A 330 2.13 0.61 14.19
N HIS A 331 2.04 0.01 13.01
CA HIS A 331 2.45 0.67 11.77
C HIS A 331 1.64 1.95 11.50
N ARG A 332 0.35 1.94 11.84
CA ARG A 332 -0.51 3.13 11.78
C ARG A 332 -0.03 4.20 12.75
N ASP A 333 0.28 3.82 13.99
CA ASP A 333 0.78 4.74 15.00
C ASP A 333 2.14 5.32 14.60
N LEU A 334 3.03 4.50 14.05
CA LEU A 334 4.33 4.97 13.55
C LEU A 334 4.17 5.99 12.41
N ARG A 335 3.23 5.78 11.48
CA ARG A 335 2.90 6.77 10.42
C ARG A 335 2.36 8.07 11.00
N LEU A 336 1.48 8.00 11.98
CA LEU A 336 0.93 9.18 12.64
C LEU A 336 2.01 9.98 13.35
N PHE A 337 2.92 9.31 14.07
CA PHE A 337 4.07 9.96 14.69
C PHE A 337 4.98 10.60 13.64
N GLN A 338 5.25 9.94 12.53
CA GLN A 338 6.06 10.48 11.44
C GLN A 338 5.48 11.76 10.85
N ILE A 339 4.17 11.77 10.56
CA ILE A 339 3.47 12.93 10.01
C ILE A 339 3.57 14.11 10.99
N ARG A 340 3.26 13.88 12.27
CA ARG A 340 3.32 14.91 13.31
C ARG A 340 4.73 15.40 13.56
N LEU A 341 5.72 14.51 13.45
CA LEU A 341 7.13 14.88 13.60
C LEU A 341 7.62 15.73 12.43
N LYS A 342 7.17 15.46 11.19
CA LYS A 342 7.45 16.30 10.02
C LYS A 342 6.84 17.71 10.16
N ASP A 343 5.66 17.81 10.77
CA ASP A 343 4.93 19.08 10.95
C ASP A 343 5.48 19.93 12.10
N LYS A 344 5.70 19.30 13.25
CA LYS A 344 6.02 20.01 14.52
C LYS A 344 7.48 19.91 14.97
N GLY A 345 8.27 19.10 14.28
CA GLY A 345 9.73 19.01 14.50
C GLY A 345 10.16 18.69 15.93
N GLN A 346 11.13 19.45 16.41
CA GLN A 346 11.82 19.22 17.69
C GLN A 346 10.90 19.28 18.92
N GLU A 347 9.92 20.20 18.92
CA GLU A 347 8.97 20.34 20.02
C GLU A 347 8.13 19.06 20.22
N TYR A 348 7.65 18.51 19.09
CA TYR A 348 6.88 17.27 19.11
C TYR A 348 7.73 16.07 19.57
N LEU A 349 8.96 15.96 19.05
CA LEU A 349 9.87 14.89 19.45
C LEU A 349 10.13 14.93 20.98
N ASN A 350 10.42 16.10 21.52
CA ASN A 350 10.70 16.25 22.95
C ASN A 350 9.49 15.92 23.84
N SER A 351 8.28 16.32 23.43
CA SER A 351 7.05 16.09 24.20
C SER A 351 6.53 14.65 24.15
N HIS A 352 6.83 13.90 23.07
CA HIS A 352 6.34 12.53 22.86
C HIS A 352 7.43 11.47 22.90
N LYS A 353 8.62 11.81 23.38
CA LYS A 353 9.76 10.90 23.49
C LYS A 353 9.45 9.59 24.22
N PRO A 354 8.73 9.58 25.37
CA PRO A 354 8.38 8.35 26.06
C PRO A 354 7.45 7.45 25.24
N ASP A 355 6.46 8.02 24.55
CA ASP A 355 5.48 7.28 23.75
C ASP A 355 6.15 6.65 22.52
N LEU A 356 7.04 7.42 21.86
CA LEU A 356 7.83 6.93 20.73
C LEU A 356 8.79 5.80 21.14
N SER A 357 9.47 5.95 22.28
CA SER A 357 10.38 4.93 22.80
C SER A 357 9.63 3.66 23.18
N LYS A 358 8.42 3.78 23.73
CA LYS A 358 7.54 2.65 24.01
C LYS A 358 7.10 1.95 22.74
N LEU A 359 6.55 2.69 21.76
CA LEU A 359 6.12 2.14 20.48
C LEU A 359 7.25 1.37 19.77
N LEU A 360 8.44 1.98 19.69
CA LEU A 360 9.61 1.33 19.10
C LEU A 360 10.06 0.08 19.88
N SER A 361 9.87 0.08 21.21
CA SER A 361 10.19 -1.07 22.06
C SER A 361 9.20 -2.21 21.84
N ASP A 362 7.92 -1.90 21.67
CA ASP A 362 6.87 -2.88 21.35
C ASP A 362 7.11 -3.51 19.97
N ILE A 363 7.52 -2.69 18.99
CA ILE A 363 7.92 -3.17 17.65
C ILE A 363 9.13 -4.10 17.76
N ASP A 364 10.20 -3.71 18.50
CA ASP A 364 11.41 -4.52 18.67
C ASP A 364 11.11 -5.85 19.39
N ALA A 365 10.27 -5.83 20.41
CA ALA A 365 9.86 -7.03 21.13
C ALA A 365 9.11 -8.01 20.21
N LYS A 366 8.20 -7.51 19.36
CA LYS A 366 7.49 -8.33 18.36
C LYS A 366 8.44 -8.86 17.29
N VAL A 367 9.38 -8.04 16.79
CA VAL A 367 10.40 -8.46 15.85
C VAL A 367 11.30 -9.55 16.43
N ARG A 368 11.72 -9.43 17.69
CA ARG A 368 12.58 -10.40 18.37
C ARG A 368 11.86 -11.67 18.79
N SER A 369 10.58 -11.57 19.17
CA SER A 369 9.81 -12.76 19.55
C SER A 369 9.60 -13.72 18.38
N GLY A 370 9.78 -13.21 17.16
CA GLY A 370 9.53 -14.00 15.95
C GLY A 370 8.10 -14.55 15.96
N PRO A 371 7.77 -15.47 15.06
CA PRO A 371 6.53 -16.20 15.17
C PRO A 371 6.61 -17.08 16.41
N VAL A 372 5.96 -16.64 17.48
CA VAL A 372 5.72 -17.51 18.63
C VAL A 372 4.83 -18.64 18.12
N THR A 373 5.42 -19.80 17.91
CA THR A 373 4.66 -21.02 17.90
C THR A 373 3.91 -21.04 19.23
N LYS A 374 2.62 -20.71 19.22
CA LYS A 374 1.73 -21.16 20.28
C LYS A 374 1.86 -22.67 20.24
N GLN A 375 2.73 -23.22 21.08
CA GLN A 375 2.62 -24.60 21.46
C GLN A 375 1.17 -24.77 21.93
N ALA A 376 0.41 -25.55 21.19
CA ALA A 376 -0.84 -26.06 21.68
C ALA A 376 -0.53 -26.64 23.05
N LYS A 377 -0.97 -25.97 24.09
CA LYS A 377 -1.21 -26.60 25.36
C LYS A 377 -2.57 -27.24 25.23
N ASP A 378 -2.50 -28.56 25.22
CA ASP A 378 -3.56 -29.58 25.40
C ASP A 378 -4.63 -29.68 24.35
#